data_8b5e13d9c2d91601a6d22d1a31c68fcd
#
_entry.id   8b5e13d9c2d91601a6d22d1a31c68fcd
#
_cell.length_a   1.000
_cell.length_b   1.000
_cell.length_c   1.000
_cell.angle_alpha   90.00
_cell.angle_beta   90.00
_cell.angle_gamma   90.00
#
_symmetry.space_group_name_H-M   'P 1'
#
loop_
_entity.id
_entity.type
_entity.pdbx_description
1 polymer ?
#
loop_
_entity_poly.entity_id
_entity_poly.type
_entity_poly.pdbx_seq_one_letter_code
_entity_poly.pdbx_strand_id
1 'polypeptide(L)'
;MALGLLWLGLVLLGVLQTQAQDSTPNLIPAPPLRRVPLQPNFQDEQFQGKWYVLGLAGSEFNKEKHSQFKIYSTTYELNEDNSYNATSTLAWNQTCGHWLRTFIPTLWRGQFTLGNIERYTGIQRYILRVAATDYVQFAMVFFKKIYKHQEYFKITLYGRTKMLTPELKENFITFAKSLGLTDHHIIFAIPIDECMDE
;
A
#
# COMPACT_ATOMS: atom_id res chain seq x y z
N MET A 1 -33.26 -25.05 -73.55
CA MET A 1 -34.04 -24.91 -72.32
C MET A 1 -33.36 -25.72 -71.26
N ALA A 2 -32.57 -25.10 -70.40
CA ALA A 2 -31.99 -25.80 -69.28
C ALA A 2 -31.84 -24.74 -68.16
N LEU A 3 -32.64 -24.88 -67.12
CA LEU A 3 -32.57 -24.07 -65.91
C LEU A 3 -31.42 -24.58 -65.07
N GLY A 4 -30.42 -23.76 -64.87
CA GLY A 4 -29.36 -23.99 -63.93
C GLY A 4 -29.73 -23.44 -62.52
N LEU A 5 -29.85 -24.32 -61.57
CA LEU A 5 -30.04 -23.97 -60.16
C LEU A 5 -28.69 -23.54 -59.54
N LEU A 6 -28.56 -22.26 -59.23
CA LEU A 6 -27.45 -21.73 -58.46
C LEU A 6 -27.68 -22.07 -56.99
N TRP A 7 -26.83 -22.92 -56.44
CA TRP A 7 -26.70 -23.16 -55.00
C TRP A 7 -25.80 -22.06 -54.42
N LEU A 8 -26.37 -21.13 -53.71
CA LEU A 8 -25.69 -20.16 -52.88
C LEU A 8 -25.30 -20.84 -51.55
N GLY A 9 -24.05 -21.30 -51.49
CA GLY A 9 -23.47 -21.75 -50.22
C GLY A 9 -23.22 -20.56 -49.29
N LEU A 10 -24.05 -20.42 -48.25
CA LEU A 10 -23.80 -19.50 -47.15
C LEU A 10 -22.66 -20.05 -46.27
N VAL A 11 -21.48 -19.53 -46.47
CA VAL A 11 -20.34 -19.77 -45.52
C VAL A 11 -20.59 -18.91 -44.32
N LEU A 12 -21.09 -19.50 -43.24
CA LEU A 12 -21.08 -18.93 -41.89
C LEU A 12 -19.65 -18.89 -41.39
N LEU A 13 -18.98 -17.75 -41.57
CA LEU A 13 -17.76 -17.43 -40.88
C LEU A 13 -18.13 -17.15 -39.39
N GLY A 14 -18.03 -18.23 -38.59
CA GLY A 14 -18.05 -18.10 -37.16
C GLY A 14 -16.83 -17.32 -36.71
N VAL A 15 -17.01 -16.02 -36.45
CA VAL A 15 -16.02 -15.20 -35.72
C VAL A 15 -15.99 -15.73 -34.29
N LEU A 16 -15.06 -16.58 -33.99
CA LEU A 16 -14.65 -16.87 -32.61
C LEU A 16 -14.08 -15.58 -32.04
N GLN A 17 -14.94 -14.79 -31.41
CA GLN A 17 -14.50 -13.77 -30.50
C GLN A 17 -13.87 -14.48 -29.30
N THR A 18 -12.56 -14.67 -29.35
CA THR A 18 -11.79 -14.89 -28.16
C THR A 18 -11.91 -13.63 -27.33
N GLN A 19 -12.88 -13.62 -26.39
CA GLN A 19 -12.83 -12.69 -25.28
C GLN A 19 -11.53 -12.99 -24.55
N ALA A 20 -10.51 -12.16 -24.81
CA ALA A 20 -9.42 -12.03 -23.89
C ALA A 20 -10.08 -11.59 -22.56
N GLN A 21 -10.25 -12.55 -21.66
CA GLN A 21 -10.51 -12.23 -20.26
C GLN A 21 -9.27 -11.48 -19.81
N ASP A 22 -9.36 -10.15 -19.85
CA ASP A 22 -8.55 -9.29 -19.01
C ASP A 22 -8.80 -9.78 -17.58
N SER A 23 -7.93 -10.64 -17.09
CA SER A 23 -7.87 -11.04 -15.70
C SER A 23 -7.33 -9.84 -14.94
N THR A 24 -8.19 -8.82 -14.78
CA THR A 24 -7.97 -7.81 -13.76
C THR A 24 -7.83 -8.57 -12.45
N PRO A 25 -6.69 -8.47 -11.75
CA PRO A 25 -6.56 -9.14 -10.47
C PRO A 25 -7.78 -8.76 -9.63
N ASN A 26 -8.43 -9.75 -9.01
CA ASN A 26 -9.52 -9.50 -8.07
C ASN A 26 -8.94 -8.76 -6.86
N LEU A 27 -8.77 -7.45 -7.00
CA LEU A 27 -8.27 -6.60 -5.95
C LEU A 27 -9.35 -6.47 -4.87
N ILE A 28 -8.96 -6.67 -3.63
CA ILE A 28 -9.85 -6.39 -2.49
C ILE A 28 -10.17 -4.90 -2.50
N PRO A 29 -11.46 -4.51 -2.51
CA PRO A 29 -11.84 -3.11 -2.52
C PRO A 29 -11.31 -2.36 -1.29
N ALA A 30 -10.85 -1.13 -1.50
CA ALA A 30 -10.40 -0.29 -0.39
C ALA A 30 -11.59 0.02 0.55
N PRO A 31 -11.42 -0.14 1.88
CA PRO A 31 -12.47 0.19 2.82
C PRO A 31 -12.79 1.69 2.78
N PRO A 32 -14.06 2.08 3.01
CA PRO A 32 -14.40 3.48 3.23
C PRO A 32 -13.60 4.04 4.41
N LEU A 33 -13.08 5.27 4.29
CA LEU A 33 -12.26 5.88 5.35
C LEU A 33 -12.93 5.92 6.72
N ARG A 34 -14.28 6.00 6.79
CA ARG A 34 -15.01 5.95 8.05
C ARG A 34 -14.86 4.62 8.82
N ARG A 35 -14.43 3.55 8.15
CA ARG A 35 -14.13 2.24 8.77
C ARG A 35 -12.67 2.10 9.20
N VAL A 36 -11.81 3.01 8.76
CA VAL A 36 -10.41 3.01 9.15
C VAL A 36 -10.27 3.91 10.37
N PRO A 37 -9.78 3.40 11.51
CA PRO A 37 -9.53 4.22 12.69
C PRO A 37 -8.65 5.42 12.37
N LEU A 38 -8.74 6.43 13.20
CA LEU A 38 -7.83 7.58 13.22
C LEU A 38 -7.36 7.74 14.66
N GLN A 39 -6.04 7.82 14.86
CA GLN A 39 -5.44 7.98 16.17
C GLN A 39 -6.05 9.19 16.88
N PRO A 40 -6.75 9.01 18.02
CA PRO A 40 -7.31 10.12 18.78
C PRO A 40 -6.20 11.06 19.25
N ASN A 41 -6.46 12.38 19.20
CA ASN A 41 -5.53 13.40 19.67
C ASN A 41 -4.10 13.21 19.15
N PHE A 42 -3.96 12.91 17.86
CA PHE A 42 -2.66 12.65 17.24
C PHE A 42 -1.66 13.76 17.53
N GLN A 43 -0.44 13.36 17.94
CA GLN A 43 0.65 14.26 18.31
C GLN A 43 1.75 14.21 17.24
N ASP A 44 1.79 15.25 16.42
CA ASP A 44 2.70 15.30 15.26
C ASP A 44 4.18 15.22 15.69
N GLU A 45 4.57 15.93 16.75
CA GLU A 45 5.95 15.95 17.25
C GLU A 45 6.41 14.57 17.77
N GLN A 46 5.50 13.78 18.35
CA GLN A 46 5.84 12.45 18.87
C GLN A 46 5.95 11.40 17.78
N PHE A 47 5.23 11.60 16.65
CA PHE A 47 5.23 10.64 15.56
C PHE A 47 6.50 10.72 14.70
N GLN A 48 7.17 11.87 14.66
CA GLN A 48 8.39 12.05 13.86
C GLN A 48 9.53 11.11 14.28
N GLY A 49 10.57 11.06 13.46
CA GLY A 49 11.74 10.21 13.64
C GLY A 49 11.66 8.91 12.85
N LYS A 50 12.60 8.01 13.14
CA LYS A 50 12.76 6.74 12.42
C LYS A 50 11.75 5.68 12.87
N TRP A 51 11.18 5.01 11.90
CA TRP A 51 10.30 3.86 12.02
C TRP A 51 10.77 2.72 11.13
N TYR A 52 10.84 1.51 11.65
CA TYR A 52 11.13 0.30 10.88
C TYR A 52 9.83 -0.34 10.38
N VAL A 53 9.78 -0.72 9.11
CA VAL A 53 8.63 -1.40 8.52
C VAL A 53 8.71 -2.88 8.86
N LEU A 54 7.93 -3.31 9.85
CA LEU A 54 7.90 -4.68 10.35
C LEU A 54 6.93 -5.58 9.59
N GLY A 55 5.89 -5.00 9.01
CA GLY A 55 4.89 -5.73 8.25
C GLY A 55 4.09 -4.84 7.30
N LEU A 56 3.58 -5.46 6.26
CA LEU A 56 2.71 -4.84 5.28
C LEU A 56 1.47 -5.72 5.07
N ALA A 57 0.33 -5.08 4.90
CA ALA A 57 -0.87 -5.76 4.46
C ALA A 57 -1.60 -4.88 3.44
N GLY A 58 -2.17 -5.47 2.39
CA GLY A 58 -2.84 -4.65 1.40
C GLY A 58 -3.33 -5.40 0.18
N SER A 59 -4.15 -4.74 -0.61
CA SER A 59 -4.78 -5.31 -1.80
C SER A 59 -3.79 -5.73 -2.90
N GLU A 60 -2.59 -5.17 -2.91
CA GLU A 60 -1.54 -5.47 -3.90
C GLU A 60 -0.57 -6.56 -3.42
N PHE A 61 -0.60 -6.95 -2.12
CA PHE A 61 0.34 -7.91 -1.58
C PHE A 61 -0.15 -9.34 -1.74
N ASN A 62 0.82 -10.23 -1.95
CA ASN A 62 0.61 -11.67 -1.98
C ASN A 62 1.78 -12.33 -1.22
N LYS A 63 1.46 -13.09 -0.19
CA LYS A 63 2.43 -13.71 0.71
C LYS A 63 3.45 -14.57 -0.01
N GLU A 64 3.05 -15.29 -1.04
CA GLU A 64 3.95 -16.18 -1.81
C GLU A 64 4.93 -15.35 -2.65
N LYS A 65 4.43 -14.34 -3.36
CA LYS A 65 5.25 -13.48 -4.22
C LYS A 65 6.19 -12.56 -3.44
N HIS A 66 5.81 -12.16 -2.22
CA HIS A 66 6.54 -11.23 -1.38
C HIS A 66 7.18 -11.90 -0.15
N SER A 67 7.41 -13.21 -0.21
CA SER A 67 8.01 -13.98 0.89
C SER A 67 9.42 -13.53 1.29
N GLN A 68 10.14 -12.85 0.39
CA GLN A 68 11.48 -12.31 0.60
C GLN A 68 11.49 -10.80 0.94
N PHE A 69 10.38 -10.29 1.45
CA PHE A 69 10.28 -8.89 1.85
C PHE A 69 11.26 -8.58 2.99
N LYS A 70 12.27 -7.73 2.70
CA LYS A 70 13.25 -7.29 3.68
C LYS A 70 12.76 -6.05 4.41
N ILE A 71 13.14 -5.91 5.68
CA ILE A 71 12.87 -4.72 6.48
C ILE A 71 13.49 -3.49 5.80
N TYR A 72 12.79 -2.38 5.90
CA TYR A 72 13.31 -1.05 5.56
C TYR A 72 12.84 -0.04 6.60
N SER A 73 13.44 1.14 6.61
CA SER A 73 13.03 2.21 7.52
C SER A 73 12.34 3.37 6.78
N THR A 74 11.56 4.13 7.51
CA THR A 74 11.04 5.43 7.07
C THR A 74 11.23 6.43 8.19
N THR A 75 11.94 7.52 7.89
CA THR A 75 12.12 8.64 8.81
C THR A 75 11.13 9.74 8.45
N TYR A 76 10.33 10.17 9.41
CA TYR A 76 9.39 11.28 9.28
C TYR A 76 9.99 12.52 9.97
N GLU A 77 10.22 13.58 9.23
CA GLU A 77 10.72 14.86 9.71
C GLU A 77 9.58 15.87 9.63
N LEU A 78 9.21 16.45 10.79
CA LEU A 78 8.14 17.44 10.89
C LEU A 78 8.64 18.80 10.46
N ASN A 79 7.97 19.42 9.49
CA ASN A 79 8.23 20.78 9.01
C ASN A 79 7.41 21.81 9.81
N GLU A 80 7.78 23.09 9.69
CA GLU A 80 7.11 24.21 10.37
C GLU A 80 5.61 24.34 10.00
N ASP A 81 5.23 23.92 8.80
CA ASP A 81 3.85 23.91 8.30
C ASP A 81 3.05 22.66 8.71
N ASN A 82 3.58 21.85 9.62
CA ASN A 82 3.05 20.55 10.05
C ASN A 82 2.97 19.48 8.94
N SER A 83 3.61 19.69 7.81
CA SER A 83 3.85 18.62 6.85
C SER A 83 5.00 17.72 7.30
N TYR A 84 5.08 16.49 6.75
CA TYR A 84 6.23 15.61 6.96
C TYR A 84 7.03 15.43 5.68
N ASN A 85 8.35 15.53 5.79
CA ASN A 85 9.26 14.87 4.86
C ASN A 85 9.46 13.43 5.33
N ALA A 86 9.10 12.47 4.50
CA ALA A 86 9.22 11.05 4.79
C ALA A 86 10.26 10.42 3.86
N THR A 87 11.40 10.06 4.41
CA THR A 87 12.49 9.39 3.70
C THR A 87 12.46 7.90 4.02
N SER A 88 12.18 7.07 3.03
CA SER A 88 12.33 5.62 3.17
C SER A 88 13.69 5.18 2.70
N THR A 89 14.40 4.40 3.53
CA THR A 89 15.73 3.84 3.25
C THR A 89 15.64 2.33 3.17
N LEU A 90 16.04 1.76 2.03
CA LEU A 90 15.96 0.33 1.75
C LEU A 90 17.25 -0.18 1.13
N ALA A 91 17.62 -1.44 1.42
CA ALA A 91 18.74 -2.10 0.79
C ALA A 91 18.38 -2.54 -0.65
N TRP A 92 19.20 -2.17 -1.61
CA TRP A 92 19.04 -2.50 -3.02
C TRP A 92 20.41 -2.75 -3.67
N ASN A 93 20.64 -3.97 -4.15
CA ASN A 93 21.88 -4.33 -4.87
C ASN A 93 23.18 -3.88 -4.15
N GLN A 94 23.31 -4.15 -2.85
CA GLN A 94 24.45 -3.76 -2.00
C GLN A 94 24.63 -2.24 -1.82
N THR A 95 23.60 -1.46 -2.11
CA THR A 95 23.56 -0.02 -1.86
C THR A 95 22.29 0.35 -1.10
N CYS A 96 22.29 1.53 -0.49
CA CYS A 96 21.11 2.07 0.19
C CYS A 96 20.35 3.00 -0.75
N GLY A 97 19.11 2.62 -1.05
CA GLY A 97 18.20 3.45 -1.83
C GLY A 97 17.37 4.35 -0.92
N HIS A 98 17.19 5.60 -1.30
CA HIS A 98 16.39 6.57 -0.57
C HIS A 98 15.21 7.07 -1.40
N TRP A 99 14.05 7.12 -0.78
CA TRP A 99 12.83 7.60 -1.43
C TRP A 99 12.13 8.63 -0.56
N LEU A 100 12.22 9.89 -0.99
CA LEU A 100 11.63 11.05 -0.31
C LEU A 100 10.20 11.32 -0.81
N ARG A 101 9.30 11.55 0.13
CA ARG A 101 7.92 12.02 -0.10
C ARG A 101 7.59 13.10 0.90
N THR A 102 6.72 14.03 0.51
CA THR A 102 6.16 15.00 1.44
C THR A 102 4.70 14.66 1.69
N PHE A 103 4.29 14.65 2.96
CA PHE A 103 2.92 14.42 3.37
C PHE A 103 2.34 15.69 3.99
N ILE A 104 1.31 16.24 3.38
CA ILE A 104 0.66 17.48 3.75
C ILE A 104 -0.53 17.17 4.66
N PRO A 105 -0.66 17.84 5.84
CA PRO A 105 -1.77 17.61 6.75
C PRO A 105 -3.11 17.97 6.10
N THR A 106 -4.16 17.25 6.51
CA THR A 106 -5.55 17.55 6.14
C THR A 106 -6.29 18.19 7.31
N LEU A 107 -7.58 18.43 7.17
CA LEU A 107 -8.43 18.89 8.27
C LEU A 107 -8.52 17.88 9.44
N TRP A 108 -8.16 16.64 9.21
CA TRP A 108 -8.20 15.57 10.20
C TRP A 108 -6.80 15.31 10.73
N ARG A 109 -6.53 15.63 12.00
CA ARG A 109 -5.21 15.37 12.62
C ARG A 109 -4.86 13.89 12.52
N GLY A 110 -3.62 13.60 12.11
CA GLY A 110 -3.17 12.22 11.82
C GLY A 110 -3.54 11.70 10.43
N GLN A 111 -4.15 12.55 9.59
CA GLN A 111 -4.40 12.23 8.19
C GLN A 111 -3.70 13.23 7.27
N PHE A 112 -3.06 12.72 6.23
CA PHE A 112 -2.22 13.47 5.31
C PHE A 112 -2.52 13.10 3.86
N THR A 113 -2.16 13.99 2.95
CA THR A 113 -2.17 13.74 1.50
C THR A 113 -0.76 13.87 0.93
N LEU A 114 -0.51 13.29 -0.23
CA LEU A 114 0.80 13.36 -0.90
C LEU A 114 1.01 14.76 -1.50
N GLY A 115 2.12 15.40 -1.14
CA GLY A 115 2.54 16.67 -1.74
C GLY A 115 3.08 16.48 -3.14
N ASN A 116 2.94 17.50 -4.00
CA ASN A 116 3.40 17.50 -5.40
C ASN A 116 2.94 16.26 -6.16
N ILE A 117 1.66 15.91 -6.03
CA ILE A 117 1.09 14.67 -6.57
C ILE A 117 1.28 14.52 -8.08
N GLU A 118 1.37 15.62 -8.82
CA GLU A 118 1.63 15.69 -10.25
C GLU A 118 2.99 15.09 -10.67
N ARG A 119 3.95 15.00 -9.75
CA ARG A 119 5.25 14.33 -9.99
C ARG A 119 5.15 12.81 -10.02
N TYR A 120 4.04 12.26 -9.53
CA TYR A 120 3.80 10.82 -9.46
C TYR A 120 2.83 10.38 -10.56
N THR A 121 3.37 10.13 -11.74
CA THR A 121 2.57 9.79 -12.94
C THR A 121 1.54 8.69 -12.66
N GLY A 122 0.28 8.99 -12.97
CA GLY A 122 -0.84 8.07 -12.81
C GLY A 122 -1.47 8.04 -11.42
N ILE A 123 -0.86 8.64 -10.39
CA ILE A 123 -1.48 8.80 -9.07
C ILE A 123 -2.43 10.00 -9.11
N GLN A 124 -3.71 9.74 -8.88
CA GLN A 124 -4.76 10.75 -8.89
C GLN A 124 -5.12 11.22 -7.48
N ARG A 125 -4.96 10.34 -6.50
CA ARG A 125 -5.21 10.63 -5.08
C ARG A 125 -4.33 9.75 -4.20
N TYR A 126 -3.91 10.31 -3.08
CA TYR A 126 -3.14 9.57 -2.08
C TYR A 126 -3.51 10.06 -0.68
N ILE A 127 -3.82 9.15 0.22
CA ILE A 127 -4.14 9.42 1.62
C ILE A 127 -3.27 8.54 2.49
N LEU A 128 -2.65 9.15 3.49
CA LEU A 128 -2.02 8.51 4.64
C LEU A 128 -2.88 8.79 5.87
N ARG A 129 -3.16 7.76 6.68
CA ARG A 129 -3.92 7.90 7.92
C ARG A 129 -3.27 7.09 9.02
N VAL A 130 -2.84 7.73 10.09
CA VAL A 130 -2.32 7.04 11.28
C VAL A 130 -3.52 6.44 12.02
N ALA A 131 -3.65 5.12 11.95
CA ALA A 131 -4.79 4.41 12.51
C ALA A 131 -4.64 4.16 14.02
N ALA A 132 -3.44 3.82 14.47
CA ALA A 132 -3.10 3.61 15.87
C ALA A 132 -1.59 3.79 16.08
N THR A 133 -1.20 4.36 17.21
CA THR A 133 0.20 4.44 17.65
C THR A 133 0.27 4.72 19.14
N ASP A 134 1.31 4.21 19.79
CA ASP A 134 1.74 4.62 21.14
C ASP A 134 2.97 5.56 21.08
N TYR A 135 3.44 5.89 19.85
CA TYR A 135 4.60 6.73 19.52
C TYR A 135 5.97 6.16 19.91
N VAL A 136 6.03 5.23 20.87
CA VAL A 136 7.29 4.73 21.46
C VAL A 136 7.64 3.29 21.07
N GLN A 137 6.65 2.50 20.66
CA GLN A 137 6.87 1.11 20.24
C GLN A 137 6.40 0.86 18.82
N PHE A 138 5.17 1.26 18.48
CA PHE A 138 4.55 0.92 17.20
C PHE A 138 3.70 2.04 16.61
N ALA A 139 3.44 1.90 15.29
CA ALA A 139 2.37 2.59 14.60
C ALA A 139 1.75 1.69 13.53
N MET A 140 0.44 1.78 13.36
CA MET A 140 -0.30 1.19 12.25
C MET A 140 -0.79 2.32 11.37
N VAL A 141 -0.31 2.36 10.14
CA VAL A 141 -0.60 3.45 9.20
C VAL A 141 -1.28 2.89 7.96
N PHE A 142 -2.45 3.42 7.68
CA PHE A 142 -3.24 3.09 6.51
C PHE A 142 -2.90 4.05 5.36
N PHE A 143 -2.73 3.50 4.17
CA PHE A 143 -2.51 4.22 2.94
C PHE A 143 -3.56 3.83 1.91
N LYS A 144 -4.11 4.81 1.23
CA LYS A 144 -4.99 4.61 0.07
C LYS A 144 -4.51 5.45 -1.09
N LYS A 145 -4.42 4.86 -2.28
CA LYS A 145 -4.12 5.58 -3.51
C LYS A 145 -5.16 5.26 -4.59
N ILE A 146 -5.42 6.23 -5.45
CA ILE A 146 -6.08 6.02 -6.73
C ILE A 146 -4.98 6.15 -7.79
N TYR A 147 -4.71 5.06 -8.49
CA TYR A 147 -3.72 4.98 -9.56
C TYR A 147 -4.39 4.47 -10.84
N LYS A 148 -4.34 5.25 -11.91
CA LYS A 148 -4.99 4.92 -13.18
C LYS A 148 -6.46 4.49 -13.01
N HIS A 149 -7.22 5.25 -12.22
CA HIS A 149 -8.63 5.02 -11.88
C HIS A 149 -8.93 3.76 -11.04
N GLN A 150 -7.89 3.02 -10.62
CA GLN A 150 -8.02 1.86 -9.73
C GLN A 150 -7.66 2.26 -8.30
N GLU A 151 -8.47 1.82 -7.32
CA GLU A 151 -8.19 2.01 -5.91
C GLU A 151 -7.31 0.90 -5.36
N TYR A 152 -6.29 1.30 -4.60
CA TYR A 152 -5.38 0.41 -3.85
C TYR A 152 -5.27 0.89 -2.42
N PHE A 153 -5.10 -0.03 -1.50
CA PHE A 153 -4.80 0.33 -0.12
C PHE A 153 -3.78 -0.63 0.48
N LYS A 154 -3.08 -0.12 1.46
CA LYS A 154 -2.17 -0.91 2.29
C LYS A 154 -2.19 -0.42 3.73
N ILE A 155 -1.77 -1.28 4.63
CA ILE A 155 -1.49 -0.96 6.02
C ILE A 155 -0.01 -1.28 6.24
N THR A 156 0.70 -0.37 6.89
CA THR A 156 2.08 -0.58 7.31
C THR A 156 2.11 -0.72 8.83
N LEU A 157 2.72 -1.78 9.31
CA LEU A 157 3.11 -1.93 10.70
C LEU A 157 4.51 -1.36 10.87
N TYR A 158 4.60 -0.30 11.60
CA TYR A 158 5.86 0.33 12.00
C TYR A 158 6.27 -0.07 13.41
N GLY A 159 7.57 -0.20 13.66
CA GLY A 159 8.15 -0.33 14.98
C GLY A 159 9.28 0.68 15.19
N ARG A 160 9.49 1.12 16.43
CA ARG A 160 10.68 1.92 16.77
C ARG A 160 11.96 1.09 16.84
N THR A 161 11.81 -0.22 16.96
CA THR A 161 12.90 -1.19 16.86
C THR A 161 12.60 -2.20 15.75
N LYS A 162 13.60 -2.98 15.35
CA LYS A 162 13.44 -4.06 14.35
C LYS A 162 12.72 -5.31 14.91
N MET A 163 12.39 -5.32 16.20
CA MET A 163 11.79 -6.46 16.87
C MET A 163 10.26 -6.49 16.73
N LEU A 164 9.76 -7.58 16.17
CA LEU A 164 8.32 -7.85 16.06
C LEU A 164 7.90 -8.80 17.19
N THR A 165 7.17 -8.29 18.19
CA THR A 165 6.62 -9.14 19.25
C THR A 165 5.42 -9.96 18.75
N PRO A 166 5.15 -11.15 19.35
CA PRO A 166 3.97 -11.94 19.00
C PRO A 166 2.66 -11.17 19.17
N GLU A 167 2.53 -10.38 20.22
CA GLU A 167 1.36 -9.55 20.48
C GLU A 167 1.13 -8.51 19.39
N LEU A 168 2.18 -7.77 19.01
CA LEU A 168 2.08 -6.76 17.96
C LEU A 168 1.75 -7.38 16.60
N LYS A 169 2.29 -8.57 16.33
CA LYS A 169 1.98 -9.34 15.12
C LYS A 169 0.49 -9.71 15.05
N GLU A 170 -0.07 -10.27 16.13
CA GLU A 170 -1.48 -10.64 16.19
C GLU A 170 -2.41 -9.43 16.10
N ASN A 171 -2.08 -8.33 16.76
CA ASN A 171 -2.82 -7.07 16.67
C ASN A 171 -2.86 -6.56 15.23
N PHE A 172 -1.74 -6.61 14.51
CA PHE A 172 -1.66 -6.22 13.11
C PHE A 172 -2.49 -7.12 12.20
N ILE A 173 -2.43 -8.45 12.39
CA ILE A 173 -3.24 -9.42 11.64
C ILE A 173 -4.73 -9.14 11.86
N THR A 174 -5.14 -8.95 13.11
CA THR A 174 -6.52 -8.64 13.47
C THR A 174 -6.99 -7.35 12.80
N PHE A 175 -6.18 -6.31 12.85
CA PHE A 175 -6.49 -5.04 12.21
C PHE A 175 -6.61 -5.18 10.67
N ALA A 176 -5.68 -5.87 10.03
CA ALA A 176 -5.72 -6.11 8.59
C ALA A 176 -6.99 -6.88 8.17
N LYS A 177 -7.35 -7.92 8.92
CA LYS A 177 -8.57 -8.72 8.69
C LYS A 177 -9.84 -7.91 8.89
N SER A 178 -9.88 -6.98 9.83
CA SER A 178 -11.02 -6.09 10.05
C SER A 178 -11.31 -5.18 8.86
N LEU A 179 -10.32 -4.94 8.00
CA LEU A 179 -10.42 -4.15 6.76
C LEU A 179 -10.65 -5.02 5.51
N GLY A 180 -10.94 -6.32 5.68
CA GLY A 180 -11.29 -7.25 4.60
C GLY A 180 -10.10 -7.99 3.97
N LEU A 181 -8.89 -7.87 4.54
CA LEU A 181 -7.73 -8.62 4.07
C LEU A 181 -7.72 -10.04 4.64
N THR A 182 -7.03 -10.95 3.97
CA THR A 182 -6.81 -12.33 4.41
C THR A 182 -5.33 -12.56 4.71
N ASP A 183 -4.99 -13.71 5.29
CA ASP A 183 -3.60 -14.07 5.59
C ASP A 183 -2.67 -14.04 4.35
N HIS A 184 -3.22 -14.25 3.14
CA HIS A 184 -2.46 -14.14 1.89
C HIS A 184 -2.02 -12.72 1.54
N HIS A 185 -2.67 -11.71 2.11
CA HIS A 185 -2.39 -10.29 1.87
C HIS A 185 -1.50 -9.67 2.93
N ILE A 186 -1.05 -10.45 3.91
CA ILE A 186 -0.26 -10.00 5.06
C ILE A 186 1.13 -10.59 4.97
N ILE A 187 2.14 -9.72 4.98
CA ILE A 187 3.54 -10.10 4.91
C ILE A 187 4.31 -9.43 6.05
N PHE A 188 5.30 -10.14 6.59
CA PHE A 188 6.19 -9.62 7.62
C PHE A 188 7.61 -9.53 7.09
N ALA A 189 8.33 -8.50 7.53
CA ALA A 189 9.66 -8.23 7.06
C ALA A 189 10.68 -9.23 7.60
N ILE A 190 11.63 -9.61 6.75
CA ILE A 190 12.83 -10.31 7.15
C ILE A 190 13.81 -9.27 7.69
N PRO A 191 14.28 -9.39 8.95
CA PRO A 191 15.25 -8.45 9.51
C PRO A 191 16.58 -8.49 8.75
N ILE A 192 17.15 -7.32 8.49
CA ILE A 192 18.50 -7.12 7.98
C ILE A 192 19.14 -5.95 8.72
N ASP A 193 20.47 -5.87 8.71
CA ASP A 193 21.19 -4.74 9.29
C ASP A 193 21.63 -3.72 8.23
N GLU A 194 21.80 -4.18 7.00
CA GLU A 194 22.19 -3.34 5.87
C GLU A 194 21.23 -2.15 5.67
N CYS A 195 21.77 -0.93 5.58
CA CYS A 195 21.05 0.34 5.40
C CYS A 195 20.10 0.76 6.54
N MET A 196 20.14 0.10 7.69
CA MET A 196 19.18 0.40 8.76
C MET A 196 19.67 1.48 9.73
N ASP A 197 20.98 1.70 9.79
CA ASP A 197 21.62 2.63 10.74
C ASP A 197 22.02 3.98 10.10
N GLU A 198 21.64 4.19 8.84
CA GLU A 198 21.82 5.46 8.11
C GLU A 198 20.76 6.50 8.44
#